data_18fca32cadc7eaa35e8f53ced05e24b1
#
_entry.id   18fca32cadc7eaa35e8f53ced05e24b1
#
_cell.length_a   1.000
_cell.length_b   1.000
_cell.length_c   1.000
_cell.angle_alpha   90.00
_cell.angle_beta   90.00
_cell.angle_gamma   90.00
#
_symmetry.space_group_name_H-M   'P 1'
#
loop_
_entity.id
_entity.type
_entity.pdbx_description
1 polymer ?
#
loop_
_entity_poly.entity_id
_entity_poly.type
_entity_poly.pdbx_seq_one_letter_code
_entity_poly.pdbx_strand_id
1 'polypeptide(L)'
;MELDAYVSARHGGTGFNPRDLDALLARVERICAAHPERGLAEVWREQKKTWHRGPWKTTMTRCRDILAAGDHNEDAFFFGIWLYAYDQARDGSNIGEALRDIPAGAAELVWKECAHTPDAPLLDVLRRMQGK
;
A
#
# COMPACT_ATOMS: atom_id res chain seq x y z
N MET A 1 6.01 -1.43 -5.03
CA MET A 1 4.93 -1.53 -4.04
C MET A 1 4.54 -0.17 -3.48
N GLU A 2 5.43 0.56 -2.91
CA GLU A 2 5.16 1.89 -2.35
C GLU A 2 4.81 2.91 -3.44
N LEU A 3 5.42 2.80 -4.61
CA LEU A 3 5.03 3.64 -5.75
C LEU A 3 3.58 3.40 -6.16
N ASP A 4 3.13 2.15 -6.15
CA ASP A 4 1.74 1.82 -6.43
C ASP A 4 0.80 2.45 -5.40
N ALA A 5 1.18 2.43 -4.12
CA ALA A 5 0.43 3.07 -3.05
C ALA A 5 0.36 4.60 -3.25
N TYR A 6 1.49 5.21 -3.58
CA TYR A 6 1.56 6.65 -3.84
C TYR A 6 0.64 7.05 -5.01
N VAL A 7 0.73 6.34 -6.13
CA VAL A 7 -0.11 6.61 -7.31
C VAL A 7 -1.58 6.40 -6.98
N SER A 8 -1.92 5.34 -6.25
CA SER A 8 -3.29 5.06 -5.82
C SER A 8 -3.84 6.18 -4.92
N ALA A 9 -3.06 6.65 -3.97
CA ALA A 9 -3.47 7.73 -3.07
C ALA A 9 -3.74 9.03 -3.82
N ARG A 10 -2.93 9.34 -4.82
CA ARG A 10 -3.06 10.56 -5.62
C ARG A 10 -4.22 10.52 -6.60
N HIS A 11 -4.68 9.34 -6.99
CA HIS A 11 -5.68 9.16 -8.05
C HIS A 11 -6.92 8.37 -7.62
N GLY A 12 -7.14 8.23 -6.31
CA GLY A 12 -8.36 7.65 -5.76
C GLY A 12 -8.45 6.13 -5.81
N GLY A 13 -7.35 5.42 -5.97
CA GLY A 13 -7.34 3.97 -5.93
C GLY A 13 -7.61 3.45 -4.52
N THR A 14 -8.30 2.32 -4.38
CA THR A 14 -8.73 1.77 -3.08
C THR A 14 -8.39 0.30 -2.89
N GLY A 15 -7.91 -0.39 -3.91
CA GLY A 15 -7.63 -1.83 -3.84
C GLY A 15 -6.16 -2.14 -4.01
N PHE A 16 -5.72 -3.23 -3.42
CA PHE A 16 -4.38 -3.75 -3.55
C PHE A 16 -4.42 -5.25 -3.86
N ASN A 17 -3.68 -5.65 -4.89
CA ASN A 17 -3.50 -7.05 -5.25
C ASN A 17 -2.04 -7.26 -5.62
N PRO A 18 -1.25 -7.95 -4.77
CA PRO A 18 0.17 -8.15 -5.03
C PRO A 18 0.45 -8.95 -6.32
N ARG A 19 -0.48 -9.77 -6.76
CA ARG A 19 -0.32 -10.55 -8.00
C ARG A 19 -0.33 -9.67 -9.25
N ASP A 20 -1.08 -8.57 -9.22
CA ASP A 20 -1.17 -7.64 -10.34
C ASP A 20 0.07 -6.76 -10.45
N LEU A 21 0.81 -6.59 -9.34
CA LEU A 21 1.99 -5.72 -9.31
C LEU A 21 3.11 -6.21 -10.22
N ASP A 22 3.37 -7.50 -10.26
CA ASP A 22 4.45 -8.05 -11.09
C ASP A 22 4.21 -7.79 -12.58
N ALA A 23 2.97 -8.01 -13.03
CA ALA A 23 2.60 -7.74 -14.43
C ALA A 23 2.65 -6.24 -14.74
N LEU A 24 2.19 -5.41 -13.81
CA LEU A 24 2.24 -3.95 -13.96
C LEU A 24 3.70 -3.46 -14.03
N LEU A 25 4.56 -3.93 -13.15
CA LEU A 25 5.97 -3.57 -13.13
C LEU A 25 6.64 -3.94 -14.46
N ALA A 26 6.38 -5.13 -14.98
CA ALA A 26 6.94 -5.56 -16.26
C ALA A 26 6.54 -4.65 -17.42
N ARG A 27 5.27 -4.22 -17.46
CA ARG A 27 4.78 -3.29 -18.48
C ARG A 27 5.44 -1.92 -18.34
N VAL A 28 5.52 -1.41 -17.12
CA VAL A 28 6.13 -0.11 -16.83
C VAL A 28 7.61 -0.12 -17.20
N GLU A 29 8.34 -1.17 -16.86
CA GLU A 29 9.76 -1.30 -17.22
C GLU A 29 9.98 -1.26 -18.72
N ARG A 30 9.14 -1.94 -19.51
CA ARG A 30 9.25 -1.92 -20.97
C ARG A 30 9.01 -0.55 -21.55
N ILE A 31 8.01 0.17 -21.04
CA ILE A 31 7.69 1.51 -21.51
C ILE A 31 8.78 2.49 -21.14
N CYS A 32 9.28 2.43 -19.92
CA CYS A 32 10.36 3.31 -19.47
C CYS A 32 11.68 3.05 -20.23
N ALA A 33 11.95 1.81 -20.59
CA ALA A 33 13.12 1.48 -21.41
C ALA A 33 13.03 2.08 -22.82
N ALA A 34 11.82 2.10 -23.40
CA ALA A 34 11.58 2.68 -24.73
C ALA A 34 11.47 4.21 -24.68
N HIS A 35 11.06 4.78 -23.54
CA HIS A 35 10.80 6.21 -23.36
C HIS A 35 11.40 6.71 -22.04
N PRO A 36 12.74 6.74 -21.92
CA PRO A 36 13.39 7.08 -20.64
C PRO A 36 13.15 8.51 -20.18
N GLU A 37 12.64 9.38 -21.05
CA GLU A 37 12.28 10.75 -20.72
C GLU A 37 10.97 10.89 -19.96
N ARG A 38 10.17 9.84 -19.92
CA ARG A 38 8.86 9.88 -19.24
C ARG A 38 9.01 9.64 -17.74
N GLY A 39 8.16 10.32 -16.95
CA GLY A 39 8.15 10.13 -15.51
C GLY A 39 7.61 8.75 -15.11
N LEU A 40 8.27 8.11 -14.15
CA LEU A 40 7.91 6.76 -13.69
C LEU A 40 6.49 6.72 -13.13
N ALA A 41 6.11 7.67 -12.29
CA ALA A 41 4.78 7.73 -11.70
C ALA A 41 3.69 7.93 -12.77
N GLU A 42 3.97 8.73 -13.79
CA GLU A 42 3.06 8.95 -14.92
C GLU A 42 2.80 7.65 -15.69
N VAL A 43 3.88 6.93 -16.04
CA VAL A 43 3.76 5.64 -16.74
C VAL A 43 3.01 4.64 -15.87
N TRP A 44 3.33 4.59 -14.58
CA TRP A 44 2.64 3.73 -13.63
C TRP A 44 1.14 3.97 -13.61
N ARG A 45 0.76 5.24 -13.50
CA ARG A 45 -0.64 5.65 -13.52
C ARG A 45 -1.36 5.21 -14.80
N GLU A 46 -0.73 5.42 -15.95
CA GLU A 46 -1.32 5.04 -17.25
C GLU A 46 -1.53 3.55 -17.40
N GLN A 47 -0.60 2.75 -16.88
CA GLN A 47 -0.62 1.30 -17.02
C GLN A 47 -1.47 0.60 -15.97
N LYS A 48 -1.71 1.23 -14.83
CA LYS A 48 -2.51 0.65 -13.76
C LYS A 48 -3.98 0.56 -14.19
N LYS A 49 -4.55 -0.64 -14.04
CA LYS A 49 -5.96 -0.91 -14.42
C LYS A 49 -6.81 -1.40 -13.26
N THR A 50 -6.19 -1.82 -12.17
CA THR A 50 -6.87 -2.44 -11.03
C THR A 50 -6.93 -1.49 -9.83
N TRP A 51 -7.51 -0.30 -10.05
CA TRP A 51 -7.58 0.76 -9.04
C TRP A 51 -8.37 0.37 -7.79
N HIS A 52 -9.45 -0.40 -7.98
CA HIS A 52 -10.38 -0.76 -6.90
C HIS A 52 -10.50 -2.27 -6.69
N ARG A 53 -9.72 -3.06 -7.39
CA ARG A 53 -9.77 -4.52 -7.34
C ARG A 53 -8.69 -5.08 -6.42
N GLY A 54 -8.96 -6.25 -5.89
CA GLY A 54 -8.03 -7.01 -5.09
C GLY A 54 -8.61 -7.42 -3.75
N PRO A 55 -7.98 -8.37 -3.07
CA PRO A 55 -8.47 -8.87 -1.79
C PRO A 55 -8.30 -7.87 -0.64
N TRP A 56 -7.43 -6.88 -0.82
CA TRP A 56 -7.11 -5.90 0.22
C TRP A 56 -7.64 -4.53 -0.19
N LYS A 57 -8.35 -3.85 0.73
CA LYS A 57 -9.00 -2.56 0.47
C LYS A 57 -8.58 -1.53 1.51
N THR A 58 -8.36 -0.29 1.09
CA THR A 58 -7.86 0.79 1.96
C THR A 58 -8.75 1.07 3.16
N THR A 59 -10.07 1.08 2.96
CA THR A 59 -11.02 1.44 4.02
C THR A 59 -11.82 0.25 4.54
N MET A 60 -11.87 -0.85 3.82
CA MET A 60 -12.69 -2.01 4.17
C MET A 60 -11.92 -3.11 4.88
N THR A 61 -10.61 -3.20 4.68
CA THR A 61 -9.80 -4.18 5.37
C THR A 61 -9.70 -3.85 6.84
N ARG A 62 -10.09 -4.82 7.68
CA ARG A 62 -10.09 -4.68 9.13
C ARG A 62 -8.93 -5.47 9.73
N CYS A 63 -8.63 -5.16 10.99
CA CYS A 63 -7.65 -5.91 11.74
C CYS A 63 -7.91 -7.42 11.71
N ARG A 64 -9.17 -7.83 11.84
CA ARG A 64 -9.54 -9.27 11.78
C ARG A 64 -9.10 -9.93 10.48
N ASP A 65 -9.08 -9.20 9.37
CA ASP A 65 -8.72 -9.74 8.05
C ASP A 65 -7.24 -10.10 7.99
N ILE A 66 -6.37 -9.25 8.52
CA ILE A 66 -4.94 -9.55 8.58
C ILE A 66 -4.62 -10.63 9.62
N LEU A 67 -5.33 -10.63 10.75
CA LEU A 67 -5.16 -11.66 11.78
C LEU A 67 -5.57 -13.04 11.24
N ALA A 68 -6.66 -13.11 10.47
CA ALA A 68 -7.13 -14.34 9.84
C ALA A 68 -6.15 -14.85 8.77
N ALA A 69 -5.46 -13.95 8.09
CA ALA A 69 -4.46 -14.32 7.08
C ALA A 69 -3.23 -15.00 7.69
N GLY A 70 -2.92 -14.71 8.96
CA GLY A 70 -1.77 -15.27 9.68
C GLY A 70 -0.55 -14.36 9.68
N ASP A 71 0.25 -14.46 10.75
CA ASP A 71 1.39 -13.58 10.98
C ASP A 71 2.56 -13.81 10.00
N HIS A 72 2.55 -14.91 9.27
CA HIS A 72 3.55 -15.22 8.24
C HIS A 72 3.01 -15.01 6.81
N ASN A 73 1.86 -14.40 6.67
CA ASN A 73 1.28 -14.15 5.34
C ASN A 73 1.98 -12.94 4.68
N GLU A 74 2.72 -13.21 3.61
CA GLU A 74 3.45 -12.17 2.87
C GLU A 74 2.52 -11.10 2.30
N ASP A 75 1.37 -11.50 1.75
CA ASP A 75 0.43 -10.57 1.13
C ASP A 75 -0.14 -9.60 2.15
N ALA A 76 -0.47 -10.07 3.34
CA ALA A 76 -0.93 -9.21 4.44
C ALA A 76 0.16 -8.25 4.88
N PHE A 77 1.40 -8.72 4.97
CA PHE A 77 2.56 -7.88 5.29
C PHE A 77 2.78 -6.80 4.22
N PHE A 78 2.75 -7.18 2.95
CA PHE A 78 2.91 -6.24 1.85
C PHE A 78 1.77 -5.21 1.81
N PHE A 79 0.55 -5.64 2.08
CA PHE A 79 -0.56 -4.68 2.17
C PHE A 79 -0.35 -3.68 3.30
N GLY A 80 0.16 -4.11 4.43
CA GLY A 80 0.49 -3.22 5.56
C GLY A 80 1.48 -2.13 5.15
N ILE A 81 2.54 -2.49 4.45
CA ILE A 81 3.53 -1.56 3.93
C ILE A 81 2.90 -0.62 2.89
N TRP A 82 2.13 -1.19 1.97
CA TRP A 82 1.43 -0.43 0.94
C TRP A 82 0.47 0.58 1.56
N LEU A 83 -0.31 0.16 2.54
CA LEU A 83 -1.29 1.03 3.21
C LEU A 83 -0.62 2.16 3.99
N TYR A 84 0.52 1.89 4.62
CA TYR A 84 1.31 2.93 5.27
C TYR A 84 1.76 3.99 4.27
N ALA A 85 2.34 3.58 3.15
CA ALA A 85 2.77 4.49 2.09
C ALA A 85 1.58 5.26 1.49
N TYR A 86 0.45 4.60 1.32
CA TYR A 86 -0.79 5.20 0.85
C TYR A 86 -1.25 6.32 1.78
N ASP A 87 -1.24 6.07 3.09
CA ASP A 87 -1.66 7.08 4.08
C ASP A 87 -0.71 8.28 4.10
N GLN A 88 0.59 8.04 4.02
CA GLN A 88 1.58 9.12 3.92
C GLN A 88 1.34 9.98 2.68
N ALA A 89 1.09 9.37 1.54
CA ALA A 89 0.83 10.09 0.29
C ALA A 89 -0.47 10.91 0.35
N ARG A 90 -1.48 10.40 1.04
CA ARG A 90 -2.74 11.15 1.25
C ARG A 90 -2.54 12.40 2.08
N ASP A 91 -1.62 12.39 3.03
CA ASP A 91 -1.30 13.54 3.87
C ASP A 91 -0.38 14.55 3.17
N GLY A 92 -0.10 14.36 1.89
CA GLY A 92 0.66 15.29 1.08
C GLY A 92 2.16 15.07 1.06
N SER A 93 2.66 14.00 1.67
CA SER A 93 4.07 13.64 1.59
C SER A 93 4.49 13.37 0.15
N ASN A 94 5.73 13.75 -0.19
CA ASN A 94 6.28 13.35 -1.48
C ASN A 94 6.69 11.87 -1.43
N ILE A 95 7.00 11.31 -2.61
CA ILE A 95 7.31 9.89 -2.70
C ILE A 95 8.53 9.50 -1.85
N GLY A 96 9.54 10.37 -1.78
CA GLY A 96 10.73 10.11 -0.95
C GLY A 96 10.40 10.03 0.53
N GLU A 97 9.50 10.89 1.01
CA GLU A 97 9.01 10.86 2.39
C GLU A 97 8.16 9.64 2.66
N ALA A 98 7.27 9.29 1.73
CA ALA A 98 6.40 8.13 1.85
C ALA A 98 7.19 6.81 1.94
N LEU A 99 8.38 6.76 1.33
CA LEU A 99 9.23 5.56 1.33
C LEU A 99 10.16 5.48 2.54
N ARG A 100 10.34 6.58 3.26
CA ARG A 100 11.47 6.72 4.19
C ARG A 100 11.32 6.06 5.54
N ASP A 101 10.11 5.94 6.06
CA ASP A 101 9.96 5.82 7.52
C ASP A 101 8.98 4.75 7.97
N ILE A 102 9.11 3.54 7.46
CA ILE A 102 8.48 2.42 8.13
C ILE A 102 9.40 2.03 9.29
N PRO A 103 9.01 2.31 10.56
CA PRO A 103 9.88 2.04 11.69
C PRO A 103 10.19 0.55 11.81
N ALA A 104 11.39 0.22 12.25
CA ALA A 104 11.72 -1.15 12.59
C ALA A 104 10.73 -1.68 13.64
N GLY A 105 10.20 -2.90 13.41
CA GLY A 105 9.21 -3.50 14.30
C GLY A 105 7.77 -3.00 14.12
N ALA A 106 7.50 -2.14 13.13
CA ALA A 106 6.15 -1.63 12.90
C ALA A 106 5.14 -2.74 12.61
N ALA A 107 5.52 -3.77 11.87
CA ALA A 107 4.63 -4.89 11.57
C ALA A 107 4.18 -5.62 12.84
N GLU A 108 5.09 -5.84 13.79
CA GLU A 108 4.77 -6.48 15.05
C GLU A 108 3.83 -5.62 15.91
N LEU A 109 4.05 -4.31 15.93
CA LEU A 109 3.19 -3.38 16.65
C LEU A 109 1.78 -3.35 16.06
N VAL A 110 1.66 -3.31 14.75
CA VAL A 110 0.35 -3.36 14.06
C VAL A 110 -0.38 -4.64 14.43
N TRP A 111 0.32 -5.77 14.38
CA TRP A 111 -0.24 -7.07 14.72
C TRP A 111 -0.78 -7.09 16.14
N LYS A 112 0.02 -6.58 17.08
CA LYS A 112 -0.33 -6.51 18.49
C LYS A 112 -1.54 -5.60 18.73
N GLU A 113 -1.55 -4.41 18.13
CA GLU A 113 -2.69 -3.49 18.22
C GLU A 113 -3.96 -4.07 17.61
N CYS A 114 -3.83 -4.74 16.47
CA CYS A 114 -4.96 -5.40 15.82
C CYS A 114 -5.55 -6.52 16.69
N ALA A 115 -4.74 -7.23 17.45
CA ALA A 115 -5.23 -8.26 18.38
C ALA A 115 -6.14 -7.66 19.47
N HIS A 116 -5.90 -6.41 19.87
CA HIS A 116 -6.75 -5.70 20.85
C HIS A 116 -8.00 -5.10 20.21
N THR A 117 -7.97 -4.77 18.92
CA THR A 117 -9.09 -4.11 18.23
C THR A 117 -9.40 -4.79 16.89
N PRO A 118 -9.86 -6.07 16.91
CA PRO A 118 -10.03 -6.84 15.67
C PRO A 118 -11.04 -6.27 14.69
N ASP A 119 -12.00 -5.49 15.16
CA ASP A 119 -13.01 -4.88 14.29
C ASP A 119 -12.63 -3.53 13.73
N ALA A 120 -11.51 -2.96 14.17
CA ALA A 120 -11.06 -1.67 13.70
C ALA A 120 -10.58 -1.75 12.24
N PRO A 121 -10.87 -0.73 11.41
CA PRO A 121 -10.21 -0.63 10.11
C PRO A 121 -8.70 -0.58 10.28
N LEU A 122 -7.99 -1.33 9.45
CA LEU A 122 -6.52 -1.38 9.54
C LEU A 122 -5.91 0.01 9.37
N LEU A 123 -6.46 0.81 8.45
CA LEU A 123 -6.00 2.18 8.23
C LEU A 123 -6.06 3.02 9.51
N ASP A 124 -7.13 2.90 10.29
CA ASP A 124 -7.28 3.65 11.55
C ASP A 124 -6.22 3.27 12.58
N VAL A 125 -5.89 1.99 12.66
CA VAL A 125 -4.82 1.51 13.55
C VAL A 125 -3.47 2.09 13.12
N LEU A 126 -3.16 2.06 11.83
CA LEU A 126 -1.93 2.63 11.29
C LEU A 126 -1.83 4.13 11.57
N ARG A 127 -2.93 4.86 11.41
CA ARG A 127 -2.97 6.30 11.68
C ARG A 127 -2.75 6.61 13.16
N ARG A 128 -3.39 5.87 14.05
CA ARG A 128 -3.18 6.05 15.51
C ARG A 128 -1.73 5.81 15.93
N MET A 129 -1.10 4.80 15.36
CA MET A 129 0.31 4.49 15.64
C MET A 129 1.27 5.59 15.19
N GLN A 130 0.86 6.39 14.20
CA GLN A 130 1.62 7.53 13.71
C GLN A 130 1.30 8.84 14.45
N GLY A 131 0.43 8.81 15.44
CA GLY A 131 -0.01 9.99 16.17
C GLY A 131 -1.03 10.86 15.41
N LYS A 132 -1.74 10.26 14.47
CA LYS A 132 -2.73 10.98 13.66
C LYS A 132 -4.15 10.81 14.16
#